data_9ca700449d2fe8d2108c5f49efff872d
#
_entry.id   9ca700449d2fe8d2108c5f49efff872d
#
_cell.length_a   1.000
_cell.length_b   1.000
_cell.length_c   1.000
_cell.angle_alpha   90.00
_cell.angle_beta   90.00
_cell.angle_gamma   90.00
#
_symmetry.space_group_name_H-M   'P 1'
#
loop_
_entity.id
_entity.type
_entity.pdbx_description
1 polymer ?
#
loop_
_entity_poly.entity_id
_entity_poly.type
_entity_poly.pdbx_seq_one_letter_code
_entity_poly.pdbx_strand_id
1 'polypeptide(L)'
;MTTLGLTAMLLGCSPAQQVPTPTTGRSVAAEPLTVGPAVTASAGDPNPADAGALSIGAGAVDTTGGSIPDGQMVSPFDVENPVVGFLDPLLVKAIQAATRAAIPEGVDVKLTSGWRSKGFQKRLFDEAVTAYGSVDGASQFVASPDRSMHVVGKAVDVGPVVADEWMIHNGPRFGLCQIYANEIWHFELAVDAQGNCPPLRPNAAG
;
A
#
# COMPACT_ATOMS: atom_id res chain seq x y z
N MET A 1 29.51 -47.14 44.64
CA MET A 1 28.41 -47.17 45.58
C MET A 1 27.87 -45.75 45.73
N THR A 2 26.81 -45.42 45.04
CA THR A 2 25.94 -44.30 45.45
C THR A 2 24.65 -44.36 44.62
N THR A 3 23.55 -44.33 45.28
CA THR A 3 22.17 -44.69 44.96
C THR A 3 21.47 -43.79 43.95
N LEU A 4 20.70 -44.41 43.02
CA LEU A 4 19.66 -43.78 42.21
C LEU A 4 18.48 -43.27 43.11
N GLY A 5 18.11 -42.03 42.90
CA GLY A 5 16.84 -41.47 43.40
C GLY A 5 15.87 -41.28 42.24
N LEU A 6 14.80 -42.10 42.23
CA LEU A 6 13.68 -42.03 41.27
C LEU A 6 12.59 -41.13 41.84
N THR A 7 12.33 -39.97 41.22
CA THR A 7 11.24 -39.11 41.63
C THR A 7 10.10 -39.22 40.60
N ALA A 8 8.99 -39.80 41.00
CA ALA A 8 7.76 -39.91 40.25
C ALA A 8 7.01 -38.58 40.24
N MET A 9 6.69 -38.02 39.05
CA MET A 9 5.76 -36.90 38.88
C MET A 9 4.33 -37.43 38.63
N LEU A 10 3.43 -37.05 39.50
CA LEU A 10 2.02 -37.32 39.43
C LEU A 10 1.35 -36.47 38.33
N LEU A 11 0.62 -37.11 37.42
CA LEU A 11 -0.31 -36.47 36.49
C LEU A 11 -1.52 -35.91 37.24
N GLY A 12 -1.66 -34.59 37.22
CA GLY A 12 -2.90 -33.94 37.66
C GLY A 12 -3.89 -33.82 36.49
N CYS A 13 -5.01 -34.54 36.57
CA CYS A 13 -6.19 -34.33 35.72
C CYS A 13 -6.91 -33.05 36.12
N SER A 14 -7.03 -32.07 35.19
CA SER A 14 -7.96 -30.93 35.35
C SER A 14 -9.34 -31.28 34.80
N PRO A 15 -10.44 -30.90 35.49
CA PRO A 15 -11.79 -31.19 35.02
C PRO A 15 -12.21 -30.23 33.89
N ALA A 16 -12.94 -30.79 32.93
CA ALA A 16 -13.52 -30.07 31.79
C ALA A 16 -14.59 -29.04 32.29
N GLN A 17 -14.45 -27.79 31.79
CA GLN A 17 -15.47 -26.77 31.98
C GLN A 17 -16.64 -26.99 31.03
N GLN A 18 -17.84 -27.11 31.58
CA GLN A 18 -19.10 -27.23 30.85
C GLN A 18 -19.50 -25.88 30.25
N VAL A 19 -19.81 -25.87 28.95
CA VAL A 19 -20.40 -24.76 28.22
C VAL A 19 -21.89 -24.69 28.49
N PRO A 20 -22.47 -23.55 28.88
CA PRO A 20 -23.93 -23.44 29.07
C PRO A 20 -24.65 -23.39 27.73
N THR A 21 -25.71 -24.17 27.59
CA THR A 21 -26.67 -24.18 26.47
C THR A 21 -27.53 -22.92 26.48
N PRO A 22 -27.87 -22.30 25.35
CA PRO A 22 -28.78 -21.17 25.28
C PRO A 22 -30.24 -21.62 25.45
N THR A 23 -30.91 -20.98 26.35
CA THR A 23 -32.34 -21.12 26.62
C THR A 23 -33.20 -20.52 25.51
N THR A 24 -34.13 -21.29 25.00
CA THR A 24 -35.17 -20.89 24.02
C THR A 24 -36.11 -19.88 24.69
N GLY A 25 -36.22 -18.67 24.09
CA GLY A 25 -37.11 -17.62 24.57
C GLY A 25 -37.80 -16.85 23.44
N ARG A 26 -39.05 -17.24 23.19
CA ARG A 26 -40.20 -16.42 22.75
C ARG A 26 -40.13 -15.63 21.46
N SER A 27 -40.82 -16.17 20.44
CA SER A 27 -41.27 -15.51 19.22
C SER A 27 -42.18 -14.32 19.55
N VAL A 28 -41.81 -13.14 19.06
CA VAL A 28 -42.72 -11.99 18.89
C VAL A 28 -42.81 -11.71 17.40
N ALA A 29 -44.03 -11.70 16.88
CA ALA A 29 -44.36 -11.41 15.52
C ALA A 29 -43.96 -9.96 15.19
N ALA A 30 -43.16 -9.76 14.13
CA ALA A 30 -42.82 -8.45 13.60
C ALA A 30 -43.76 -8.14 12.42
N GLU A 31 -44.38 -6.98 12.49
CA GLU A 31 -45.16 -6.38 11.39
C GLU A 31 -44.26 -6.03 10.19
N PRO A 32 -44.79 -6.03 8.94
CA PRO A 32 -43.99 -5.71 7.77
C PRO A 32 -43.77 -4.20 7.66
N LEU A 33 -42.51 -3.78 7.88
CA LEU A 33 -42.05 -2.44 7.51
C LEU A 33 -41.88 -2.35 5.99
N THR A 34 -42.57 -1.39 5.40
CA THR A 34 -42.45 -1.03 3.99
C THR A 34 -41.00 -0.65 3.66
N VAL A 35 -40.40 -1.42 2.75
CA VAL A 35 -39.07 -1.17 2.22
C VAL A 35 -39.14 0.02 1.26
N GLY A 36 -38.62 1.17 1.68
CA GLY A 36 -38.20 2.24 0.77
C GLY A 36 -36.95 1.79 -0.03
N PRO A 37 -36.66 2.41 -1.20
CA PRO A 37 -35.56 1.95 -2.04
C PRO A 37 -34.25 2.02 -1.26
N ALA A 38 -33.60 0.86 -1.13
CA ALA A 38 -32.27 0.75 -0.57
C ALA A 38 -31.28 1.51 -1.45
N VAL A 39 -30.83 2.66 -1.02
CA VAL A 39 -29.57 3.22 -1.49
C VAL A 39 -28.48 2.30 -0.95
N THR A 40 -28.00 1.41 -1.80
CA THR A 40 -26.77 0.68 -1.56
C THR A 40 -25.62 1.69 -1.61
N ALA A 41 -25.34 2.34 -0.47
CA ALA A 41 -24.04 2.94 -0.28
C ALA A 41 -23.05 1.78 -0.15
N SER A 42 -22.39 1.45 -1.25
CA SER A 42 -21.14 0.72 -1.21
C SER A 42 -20.13 1.63 -0.53
N ALA A 43 -20.02 1.48 0.79
CA ALA A 43 -18.90 2.04 1.52
C ALA A 43 -17.70 1.11 1.28
N GLY A 44 -17.13 1.21 0.08
CA GLY A 44 -15.73 0.96 -0.11
C GLY A 44 -15.04 2.23 0.36
N ASP A 45 -14.23 2.17 1.43
CA ASP A 45 -13.28 3.23 1.70
C ASP A 45 -12.50 3.47 0.40
N PRO A 46 -12.46 4.71 -0.14
CA PRO A 46 -11.66 4.96 -1.31
C PRO A 46 -10.22 4.63 -0.91
N ASN A 47 -9.68 3.57 -1.52
CA ASN A 47 -8.25 3.32 -1.46
C ASN A 47 -7.58 4.63 -1.92
N PRO A 48 -6.72 5.27 -1.12
CA PRO A 48 -6.07 6.51 -1.55
C PRO A 48 -5.21 6.32 -2.81
N ALA A 49 -4.87 5.08 -3.20
CA ALA A 49 -4.32 4.78 -4.52
C ALA A 49 -5.29 5.16 -5.65
N ASP A 50 -6.62 5.07 -5.41
CA ASP A 50 -7.63 5.54 -6.37
C ASP A 50 -7.78 7.08 -6.34
N ALA A 51 -7.38 7.74 -5.26
CA ALA A 51 -7.31 9.20 -5.21
C ALA A 51 -6.11 9.76 -6.01
N GLY A 52 -5.08 8.93 -6.27
CA GLY A 52 -3.99 9.25 -7.20
C GLY A 52 -4.34 9.05 -8.67
N ALA A 53 -5.40 8.30 -8.96
CA ALA A 53 -6.00 8.17 -10.28
C ALA A 53 -7.02 9.29 -10.52
N LEU A 54 -6.58 10.56 -10.43
CA LEU A 54 -7.36 11.64 -11.01
C LEU A 54 -7.49 11.31 -12.49
N SER A 55 -8.72 10.98 -12.91
CA SER A 55 -9.05 10.63 -14.28
C SER A 55 -8.61 11.78 -15.18
N ILE A 56 -7.44 11.62 -15.80
CA ILE A 56 -6.98 12.54 -16.85
C ILE A 56 -8.04 12.40 -17.93
N GLY A 57 -8.85 13.47 -18.10
CA GLY A 57 -9.96 13.45 -19.03
C GLY A 57 -9.55 12.82 -20.36
N ALA A 58 -10.46 12.12 -21.01
CA ALA A 58 -10.35 11.17 -22.13
C ALA A 58 -9.45 11.57 -23.35
N GLY A 59 -8.33 12.19 -23.06
CA GLY A 59 -7.22 12.43 -23.98
C GLY A 59 -6.28 11.23 -24.02
N ALA A 60 -5.58 11.05 -25.12
CA ALA A 60 -4.59 9.99 -25.27
C ALA A 60 -3.64 9.97 -24.07
N VAL A 61 -3.58 8.83 -23.37
CA VAL A 61 -2.69 8.63 -22.24
C VAL A 61 -1.25 8.79 -22.73
N ASP A 62 -0.55 9.81 -22.22
CA ASP A 62 0.86 10.04 -22.54
C ASP A 62 1.73 9.07 -21.72
N THR A 63 1.83 7.83 -22.19
CA THR A 63 2.67 6.80 -21.56
C THR A 63 4.15 7.17 -21.61
N THR A 64 4.58 8.05 -22.52
CA THR A 64 5.98 8.52 -22.59
C THR A 64 6.32 9.45 -21.41
N GLY A 65 5.32 10.05 -20.79
CA GLY A 65 5.45 10.87 -19.58
C GLY A 65 5.42 10.06 -18.27
N GLY A 66 5.33 8.73 -18.32
CA GLY A 66 5.27 7.87 -17.15
C GLY A 66 3.84 7.66 -16.61
N SER A 67 2.81 7.96 -17.41
CA SER A 67 1.43 7.62 -17.09
C SER A 67 1.19 6.12 -17.28
N ILE A 68 0.51 5.49 -16.33
CA ILE A 68 -0.02 4.13 -16.47
C ILE A 68 -1.54 4.26 -16.64
N PRO A 69 -2.15 3.57 -17.63
CA PRO A 69 -3.61 3.60 -17.80
C PRO A 69 -4.33 3.05 -16.57
N ASP A 70 -5.51 3.60 -16.28
CA ASP A 70 -6.34 3.22 -15.14
C ASP A 70 -6.54 1.70 -15.05
N GLY A 71 -6.41 1.15 -13.86
CA GLY A 71 -6.56 -0.28 -13.59
C GLY A 71 -5.41 -1.16 -14.12
N GLN A 72 -4.39 -0.58 -14.72
CA GLN A 72 -3.19 -1.30 -15.12
C GLN A 72 -2.06 -1.12 -14.10
N MET A 73 -1.15 -2.08 -14.08
CA MET A 73 0.07 -2.05 -13.28
C MET A 73 1.24 -2.54 -14.14
N VAL A 74 2.44 -2.03 -13.86
CA VAL A 74 3.66 -2.34 -14.59
C VAL A 74 4.53 -3.30 -13.78
N SER A 75 5.12 -4.30 -14.44
CA SER A 75 6.11 -5.16 -13.81
C SER A 75 7.39 -4.37 -13.53
N PRO A 76 7.99 -4.49 -12.32
CA PRO A 76 9.31 -3.89 -12.05
C PRO A 76 10.45 -4.40 -12.96
N PHE A 77 10.20 -5.45 -13.75
CA PHE A 77 11.14 -6.02 -14.71
C PHE A 77 10.96 -5.47 -16.13
N ASP A 78 9.90 -4.71 -16.38
CA ASP A 78 9.62 -4.09 -17.69
C ASP A 78 10.41 -2.78 -17.83
N VAL A 79 11.72 -2.91 -18.04
CA VAL A 79 12.65 -1.76 -18.15
C VAL A 79 12.49 -0.98 -19.44
N GLU A 80 11.79 -1.52 -20.44
CA GLU A 80 11.44 -0.80 -21.68
C GLU A 80 10.30 0.22 -21.42
N ASN A 81 9.50 0.01 -20.39
CA ASN A 81 8.48 0.96 -19.98
C ASN A 81 9.14 2.17 -19.29
N PRO A 82 8.85 3.43 -19.72
CA PRO A 82 9.42 4.64 -19.12
C PRO A 82 9.26 4.74 -17.60
N VAL A 83 8.15 4.19 -17.06
CA VAL A 83 7.87 4.13 -15.62
C VAL A 83 9.00 3.44 -14.84
N VAL A 84 9.61 2.41 -15.43
CA VAL A 84 10.73 1.64 -14.84
C VAL A 84 12.08 2.11 -15.41
N GLY A 85 12.15 2.32 -16.70
CA GLY A 85 13.41 2.58 -17.42
C GLY A 85 14.09 3.89 -17.02
N PHE A 86 13.34 4.87 -16.52
CA PHE A 86 13.90 6.15 -16.04
C PHE A 86 14.04 6.23 -14.51
N LEU A 87 13.80 5.12 -13.78
CA LEU A 87 14.14 5.06 -12.37
C LEU A 87 15.65 5.01 -12.14
N ASP A 88 16.06 5.47 -10.96
CA ASP A 88 17.44 5.26 -10.48
C ASP A 88 17.79 3.77 -10.55
N PRO A 89 18.93 3.37 -11.13
CA PRO A 89 19.31 1.96 -11.26
C PRO A 89 19.39 1.21 -9.94
N LEU A 90 19.72 1.88 -8.83
CA LEU A 90 19.72 1.25 -7.51
C LEU A 90 18.30 0.98 -7.02
N LEU A 91 17.36 1.89 -7.30
CA LEU A 91 15.94 1.69 -6.99
C LEU A 91 15.35 0.54 -7.81
N VAL A 92 15.65 0.46 -9.11
CA VAL A 92 15.25 -0.67 -9.97
C VAL A 92 15.76 -1.98 -9.40
N LYS A 93 17.04 -2.05 -9.05
CA LYS A 93 17.64 -3.26 -8.46
C LYS A 93 16.96 -3.66 -7.16
N ALA A 94 16.67 -2.70 -6.30
CA ALA A 94 16.04 -2.93 -5.00
C ALA A 94 14.59 -3.45 -5.15
N ILE A 95 13.76 -2.79 -5.97
CA ILE A 95 12.37 -3.20 -6.16
C ILE A 95 12.28 -4.57 -6.87
N GLN A 96 13.16 -4.86 -7.82
CA GLN A 96 13.24 -6.18 -8.45
C GLN A 96 13.67 -7.27 -7.47
N ALA A 97 14.59 -6.97 -6.54
CA ALA A 97 15.00 -7.93 -5.51
C ALA A 97 13.86 -8.20 -4.51
N ALA A 98 13.15 -7.15 -4.08
CA ALA A 98 11.96 -7.27 -3.23
C ALA A 98 10.86 -8.10 -3.93
N THR A 99 10.57 -7.81 -5.20
CA THR A 99 9.57 -8.56 -5.99
C THR A 99 9.91 -10.05 -6.07
N ARG A 100 11.19 -10.41 -6.34
CA ARG A 100 11.61 -11.83 -6.34
C ARG A 100 11.43 -12.50 -4.99
N ALA A 101 11.66 -11.77 -3.90
CA ALA A 101 11.50 -12.30 -2.54
C ALA A 101 10.03 -12.48 -2.13
N ALA A 102 9.13 -11.67 -2.68
CA ALA A 102 7.68 -11.74 -2.42
C ALA A 102 6.99 -12.93 -3.10
N ILE A 103 7.48 -13.36 -4.28
CA ILE A 103 6.87 -14.43 -5.08
C ILE A 103 6.65 -15.74 -4.30
N PRO A 104 7.62 -16.28 -3.54
CA PRO A 104 7.41 -17.50 -2.76
C PRO A 104 6.35 -17.36 -1.66
N GLU A 105 6.06 -16.14 -1.24
CA GLU A 105 5.02 -15.82 -0.25
C GLU A 105 3.65 -15.57 -0.91
N GLY A 106 3.54 -15.73 -2.22
CA GLY A 106 2.32 -15.56 -2.99
C GLY A 106 1.95 -14.10 -3.26
N VAL A 107 2.89 -13.17 -3.06
CA VAL A 107 2.67 -11.74 -3.28
C VAL A 107 3.26 -11.31 -4.62
N ASP A 108 2.40 -10.75 -5.49
CA ASP A 108 2.80 -10.22 -6.79
C ASP A 108 2.97 -8.70 -6.73
N VAL A 109 4.19 -8.26 -6.51
CA VAL A 109 4.54 -6.82 -6.42
C VAL A 109 4.56 -6.22 -7.82
N LYS A 110 3.72 -5.22 -8.06
CA LYS A 110 3.64 -4.42 -9.28
C LYS A 110 3.83 -2.93 -8.96
N LEU A 111 4.06 -2.13 -9.98
CA LEU A 111 4.08 -0.68 -9.87
C LEU A 111 2.77 -0.09 -10.38
N THR A 112 2.15 0.72 -9.56
CA THR A 112 1.04 1.59 -9.93
C THR A 112 1.56 2.95 -10.42
N SER A 113 2.80 3.33 -10.04
CA SER A 113 3.54 4.46 -10.57
C SER A 113 5.05 4.26 -10.34
N GLY A 114 5.85 4.95 -11.13
CA GLY A 114 7.31 5.00 -10.99
C GLY A 114 7.84 6.35 -11.45
N TRP A 115 8.77 6.39 -12.43
CA TRP A 115 9.20 7.65 -12.96
C TRP A 115 8.05 8.43 -13.63
N ARG A 116 8.02 9.73 -13.38
CA ARG A 116 7.08 10.68 -14.01
C ARG A 116 7.84 11.85 -14.63
N SER A 117 7.49 12.23 -15.85
CA SER A 117 8.01 13.48 -16.41
C SER A 117 7.55 14.68 -15.57
N LYS A 118 8.35 15.75 -15.56
CA LYS A 118 7.98 16.99 -14.87
C LYS A 118 6.65 17.56 -15.38
N GLY A 119 6.36 17.40 -16.69
CA GLY A 119 5.09 17.82 -17.29
C GLY A 119 3.91 17.01 -16.82
N PHE A 120 4.07 15.69 -16.70
CA PHE A 120 3.02 14.83 -16.16
C PHE A 120 2.76 15.13 -14.67
N GLN A 121 3.81 15.23 -13.84
CA GLN A 121 3.66 15.58 -12.44
C GLN A 121 2.99 16.95 -12.24
N LYS A 122 3.27 17.91 -13.15
CA LYS A 122 2.58 19.21 -13.11
C LYS A 122 1.08 19.07 -13.35
N ARG A 123 0.68 18.27 -14.32
CA ARG A 123 -0.75 18.01 -14.58
C ARG A 123 -1.43 17.39 -13.35
N LEU A 124 -0.82 16.35 -12.75
CA LEU A 124 -1.35 15.73 -11.54
C LEU A 124 -1.50 16.73 -10.39
N PHE A 125 -0.52 17.64 -10.23
CA PHE A 125 -0.58 18.66 -9.20
C PHE A 125 -1.66 19.71 -9.47
N ASP A 126 -1.79 20.20 -10.71
CA ASP A 126 -2.82 21.16 -11.10
C ASP A 126 -4.24 20.58 -10.93
N GLU A 127 -4.41 19.31 -11.27
CA GLU A 127 -5.67 18.57 -11.06
C GLU A 127 -5.98 18.40 -9.57
N ALA A 128 -4.96 18.08 -8.75
CA ALA A 128 -5.10 18.02 -7.30
C ALA A 128 -5.47 19.39 -6.70
N VAL A 129 -4.87 20.49 -7.19
CA VAL A 129 -5.26 21.86 -6.75
C VAL A 129 -6.72 22.14 -7.06
N THR A 130 -7.20 21.68 -8.21
CA THR A 130 -8.61 21.82 -8.59
C THR A 130 -9.51 20.96 -7.68
N ALA A 131 -9.14 19.72 -7.40
CA ALA A 131 -9.92 18.78 -6.61
C ALA A 131 -9.97 19.19 -5.12
N TYR A 132 -8.84 19.62 -4.56
CA TYR A 132 -8.72 19.98 -3.14
C TYR A 132 -8.93 21.48 -2.86
N GLY A 133 -9.14 22.29 -3.89
CA GLY A 133 -9.48 23.71 -3.79
C GLY A 133 -8.33 24.64 -3.39
N SER A 134 -7.12 24.11 -3.14
CA SER A 134 -5.95 24.91 -2.77
C SER A 134 -4.64 24.18 -3.05
N VAL A 135 -3.56 24.96 -3.18
CA VAL A 135 -2.17 24.42 -3.27
C VAL A 135 -1.80 23.64 -2.01
N ASP A 136 -2.15 24.16 -0.83
CA ASP A 136 -1.83 23.52 0.45
C ASP A 136 -2.59 22.20 0.61
N GLY A 137 -3.88 22.15 0.21
CA GLY A 137 -4.66 20.92 0.20
C GLY A 137 -4.09 19.88 -0.77
N ALA A 138 -3.78 20.29 -2.00
CA ALA A 138 -3.17 19.43 -3.01
C ALA A 138 -1.83 18.84 -2.56
N SER A 139 -0.99 19.66 -1.94
CA SER A 139 0.37 19.27 -1.52
C SER A 139 0.39 18.13 -0.50
N GLN A 140 -0.71 17.88 0.21
CA GLN A 140 -0.82 16.77 1.14
C GLN A 140 -0.90 15.41 0.45
N PHE A 141 -1.35 15.38 -0.82
CA PHE A 141 -1.61 14.16 -1.59
C PHE A 141 -0.75 14.05 -2.86
N VAL A 142 -0.33 15.18 -3.42
CA VAL A 142 0.47 15.21 -4.64
C VAL A 142 1.60 16.21 -4.45
N ALA A 143 2.84 15.72 -4.48
CA ALA A 143 4.00 16.60 -4.43
C ALA A 143 4.10 17.47 -5.69
N SER A 144 4.52 18.73 -5.53
CA SER A 144 4.80 19.60 -6.68
C SER A 144 5.91 19.02 -7.57
N PRO A 145 6.01 19.41 -8.86
CA PRO A 145 7.02 18.88 -9.78
C PRO A 145 8.47 19.07 -9.32
N ASP A 146 8.72 20.08 -8.51
CA ASP A 146 10.07 20.38 -8.00
C ASP A 146 10.42 19.61 -6.73
N ARG A 147 9.42 18.99 -6.08
CA ARG A 147 9.59 18.20 -4.85
C ARG A 147 9.38 16.70 -5.04
N SER A 148 8.68 16.29 -6.11
CA SER A 148 8.34 14.90 -6.35
C SER A 148 9.57 14.03 -6.61
N MET A 149 9.74 12.99 -5.81
CA MET A 149 10.78 11.99 -5.99
C MET A 149 10.56 11.10 -7.23
N HIS A 150 9.32 11.00 -7.70
CA HIS A 150 9.01 10.36 -8.99
C HIS A 150 9.65 11.06 -10.18
N VAL A 151 9.70 12.40 -10.17
CA VAL A 151 10.28 13.20 -11.26
C VAL A 151 11.79 12.96 -11.41
N VAL A 152 12.47 12.67 -10.32
CA VAL A 152 13.91 12.36 -10.32
C VAL A 152 14.19 10.85 -10.32
N GLY A 153 13.16 10.02 -10.51
CA GLY A 153 13.28 8.57 -10.60
C GLY A 153 13.64 7.88 -9.29
N LYS A 154 13.37 8.49 -8.15
CA LYS A 154 13.77 7.99 -6.82
C LYS A 154 12.62 7.48 -5.96
N ALA A 155 11.42 7.40 -6.51
CA ALA A 155 10.25 6.83 -5.84
C ALA A 155 9.51 5.86 -6.75
N VAL A 156 8.85 4.88 -6.15
CA VAL A 156 7.87 3.99 -6.77
C VAL A 156 6.62 3.90 -5.92
N ASP A 157 5.48 3.83 -6.59
CA ASP A 157 4.22 3.45 -5.95
C ASP A 157 3.95 1.98 -6.29
N VAL A 158 3.71 1.18 -5.26
CA VAL A 158 3.50 -0.27 -5.35
C VAL A 158 2.00 -0.57 -5.33
N GLY A 159 1.64 -1.75 -5.70
CA GLY A 159 0.29 -2.34 -5.60
C GLY A 159 0.32 -3.81 -6.00
N PRO A 160 -0.79 -4.50 -5.78
CA PRO A 160 -1.99 -4.13 -5.02
C PRO A 160 -1.73 -4.00 -3.52
N VAL A 161 -2.73 -3.60 -2.71
CA VAL A 161 -2.61 -3.36 -1.25
C VAL A 161 -1.87 -4.48 -0.50
N VAL A 162 -2.08 -5.74 -0.86
CA VAL A 162 -1.35 -6.86 -0.26
C VAL A 162 0.17 -6.77 -0.51
N ALA A 163 0.57 -6.17 -1.63
CA ALA A 163 1.98 -5.93 -1.92
C ALA A 163 2.50 -4.72 -1.13
N ASP A 164 1.69 -3.69 -0.91
CA ASP A 164 2.05 -2.55 -0.06
C ASP A 164 2.32 -3.01 1.36
N GLU A 165 1.41 -3.80 1.94
CA GLU A 165 1.56 -4.38 3.28
C GLU A 165 2.82 -5.24 3.38
N TRP A 166 3.08 -6.10 2.39
CA TRP A 166 4.29 -6.90 2.35
C TRP A 166 5.55 -6.01 2.28
N MET A 167 5.52 -4.97 1.45
CA MET A 167 6.64 -4.02 1.29
C MET A 167 6.91 -3.20 2.54
N ILE A 168 5.89 -2.77 3.28
CA ILE A 168 6.04 -2.07 4.57
C ILE A 168 6.87 -2.93 5.54
N HIS A 169 6.61 -4.25 5.59
CA HIS A 169 7.29 -5.14 6.52
C HIS A 169 8.66 -5.64 6.01
N ASN A 170 8.80 -5.86 4.71
CA ASN A 170 9.96 -6.52 4.11
C ASN A 170 10.86 -5.58 3.31
N GLY A 171 10.34 -4.44 2.84
CA GLY A 171 11.06 -3.46 2.03
C GLY A 171 12.39 -2.98 2.63
N PRO A 172 12.48 -2.73 3.96
CA PRO A 172 13.73 -2.29 4.57
C PRO A 172 14.93 -3.22 4.33
N ARG A 173 14.70 -4.52 4.18
CA ARG A 173 15.75 -5.52 3.84
C ARG A 173 16.39 -5.26 2.47
N PHE A 174 15.70 -4.51 1.61
CA PHE A 174 16.14 -4.12 0.26
C PHE A 174 16.49 -2.63 0.17
N GLY A 175 16.44 -1.92 1.28
CA GLY A 175 16.67 -0.47 1.35
C GLY A 175 15.42 0.37 1.06
N LEU A 176 14.26 -0.26 0.83
CA LEU A 176 13.00 0.39 0.45
C LEU A 176 12.17 0.73 1.69
N CYS A 177 11.84 2.00 1.87
CA CYS A 177 11.06 2.48 3.01
C CYS A 177 9.80 3.20 2.52
N GLN A 178 8.67 2.93 3.17
CA GLN A 178 7.53 3.83 3.11
C GLN A 178 7.94 5.18 3.70
N ILE A 179 7.59 6.29 3.05
CA ILE A 179 8.00 7.64 3.47
C ILE A 179 6.85 8.43 4.10
N TYR A 180 5.63 8.29 3.57
CA TYR A 180 4.48 9.07 4.02
C TYR A 180 3.44 8.19 4.72
N ALA A 181 2.88 8.69 5.83
CA ALA A 181 1.88 7.94 6.60
C ALA A 181 0.55 7.77 5.85
N ASN A 182 0.20 8.72 5.00
CA ASN A 182 -1.01 8.71 4.18
C ASN A 182 -0.85 8.02 2.82
N GLU A 183 0.36 7.52 2.48
CA GLU A 183 0.67 6.87 1.21
C GLU A 183 1.36 5.54 1.48
N ILE A 184 0.57 4.48 1.75
CA ILE A 184 1.09 3.14 2.08
C ILE A 184 1.80 2.48 0.89
N TRP A 185 1.56 2.98 -0.32
CA TRP A 185 2.11 2.50 -1.59
C TRP A 185 3.46 3.14 -1.95
N HIS A 186 3.82 4.31 -1.35
CA HIS A 186 4.98 5.10 -1.75
C HIS A 186 6.27 4.67 -1.07
N PHE A 187 7.24 4.21 -1.87
CA PHE A 187 8.53 3.70 -1.39
C PHE A 187 9.72 4.39 -2.06
N GLU A 188 10.74 4.68 -1.22
CA GLU A 188 12.01 5.26 -1.65
C GLU A 188 13.19 4.46 -1.05
N LEU A 189 14.39 4.59 -1.63
CA LEU A 189 15.62 4.11 -1.00
C LEU A 189 16.01 5.07 0.13
N ALA A 190 15.76 4.70 1.37
CA ALA A 190 15.88 5.62 2.51
C ALA A 190 16.41 4.98 3.82
N VAL A 191 16.89 3.74 3.78
CA VAL A 191 17.49 3.14 5.00
C VAL A 191 18.78 3.87 5.42
N ASP A 192 18.99 3.99 6.72
CA ASP A 192 20.24 4.46 7.29
C ASP A 192 21.36 3.39 7.20
N ALA A 193 22.54 3.71 7.72
CA ALA A 193 23.69 2.78 7.74
C ALA A 193 23.43 1.51 8.58
N GLN A 194 22.44 1.52 9.45
CA GLN A 194 22.01 0.39 10.29
C GLN A 194 20.87 -0.41 9.64
N GLY A 195 20.35 0.02 8.48
CA GLY A 195 19.27 -0.61 7.76
C GLY A 195 17.88 -0.22 8.26
N ASN A 196 17.74 0.85 9.05
CA ASN A 196 16.46 1.32 9.54
C ASN A 196 15.85 2.36 8.61
N CYS A 197 14.54 2.31 8.45
CA CYS A 197 13.78 3.37 7.78
C CYS A 197 13.65 4.62 8.64
N PRO A 198 13.56 5.81 8.04
CA PRO A 198 13.26 7.04 8.77
C PRO A 198 11.86 7.02 9.36
N PRO A 199 11.55 7.85 10.37
CA PRO A 199 10.19 8.08 10.81
C PRO A 199 9.30 8.54 9.64
N LEU A 200 8.05 8.06 9.59
CA LEU A 200 7.09 8.48 8.57
C LEU A 200 6.82 9.98 8.67
N ARG A 201 6.80 10.64 7.52
CA ARG A 201 6.24 11.99 7.39
C ARG A 201 4.73 11.91 7.34
N PRO A 202 3.99 12.92 7.84
CA PRO A 202 2.51 12.88 7.79
C PRO A 202 1.97 12.73 6.37
N ASN A 203 2.56 13.44 5.40
CA ASN A 203 2.14 13.48 3.99
C ASN A 203 3.24 14.10 3.09
N ALA A 204 2.96 14.26 1.78
CA ALA A 204 3.88 14.79 0.78
C ALA A 204 4.19 16.30 0.91
N ALA A 205 3.49 17.03 1.76
CA ALA A 205 3.78 18.44 2.03
C ALA A 205 5.04 18.62 2.90
N GLY A 206 5.41 17.60 3.70
CA GLY A 206 6.65 17.57 4.50
C GLY A 206 6.44 17.55 5.98
#